data_6c660f2def07e90f2539e6c97addfc47
#
_entry.id   6c660f2def07e90f2539e6c97addfc47
#
_cell.length_a   1.000
_cell.length_b   1.000
_cell.length_c   1.000
_cell.angle_alpha   90.00
_cell.angle_beta   90.00
_cell.angle_gamma   90.00
#
_symmetry.space_group_name_H-M   'P 1'
#
loop_
_entity.id
_entity.type
_entity.pdbx_description
1 polymer ?
#
loop_
_entity_poly.entity_id
_entity_poly.type
_entity_poly.pdbx_seq_one_letter_code
_entity_poly.pdbx_strand_id
1 'polypeptide(L)'
;MCTLRPIVAVLLAAALAVSCSSDKEIPLVFDQENTASSYPAPDMPGINELPVVETLPDPFMFSDGKRKVEKYSQWERRRAEIMAELQHYEIGYKPETPRKCVKARMSGDTLIVDVTVNGETLTIHSVIKYPEGDGPFPAIIGIGMGAGSLPQQIFQERNIAMISFPFWEVMQHTQKRGEEPLNRLYPDNLEMGNYAGWPWGVSRLIDGLEIVGEESRIDLKHLAISGCSFAGKMALWSGAFDERIALTIAQEPGGGGAAAWRVSETLGHVETLGNTNFAWFKESKAVQQRECEPSSYGPP
;
A
#
# COMPACT_ATOMS: atom_id res chain seq x y z
N MET A 1 -81.42 18.30 -32.79
CA MET A 1 -80.05 18.35 -33.36
C MET A 1 -79.06 18.56 -32.21
N CYS A 2 -78.45 17.52 -31.75
CA CYS A 2 -77.60 17.57 -30.61
C CYS A 2 -76.13 17.29 -31.12
N THR A 3 -75.26 18.26 -31.03
CA THR A 3 -73.90 18.18 -31.48
C THR A 3 -73.00 17.76 -30.29
N LEU A 4 -72.48 16.54 -30.37
CA LEU A 4 -71.44 16.06 -29.45
C LEU A 4 -70.07 16.76 -29.78
N ARG A 5 -69.45 17.34 -28.77
CA ARG A 5 -68.07 17.79 -28.83
C ARG A 5 -67.20 16.66 -28.32
N PRO A 6 -66.06 16.27 -28.97
CA PRO A 6 -65.12 15.30 -28.43
C PRO A 6 -64.22 15.91 -27.37
N ILE A 7 -64.15 15.27 -26.21
CA ILE A 7 -63.20 15.58 -25.15
C ILE A 7 -61.89 14.92 -25.55
N VAL A 8 -60.87 15.78 -25.83
CA VAL A 8 -59.51 15.32 -26.03
C VAL A 8 -58.87 15.12 -24.64
N ALA A 9 -58.72 13.87 -24.26
CA ALA A 9 -57.98 13.48 -23.07
C ALA A 9 -56.48 13.56 -23.41
N VAL A 10 -55.78 14.58 -22.87
CA VAL A 10 -54.30 14.66 -22.91
C VAL A 10 -53.78 13.80 -21.81
N LEU A 11 -53.30 12.61 -22.17
CA LEU A 11 -52.48 11.73 -21.29
C LEU A 11 -51.07 12.34 -21.16
N LEU A 12 -50.83 13.02 -20.04
CA LEU A 12 -49.49 13.38 -19.62
C LEU A 12 -48.77 12.11 -19.12
N ALA A 13 -47.99 11.49 -19.97
CA ALA A 13 -47.04 10.45 -19.55
C ALA A 13 -45.89 11.14 -18.84
N ALA A 14 -45.92 11.17 -17.51
CA ALA A 14 -44.77 11.54 -16.69
C ALA A 14 -43.76 10.38 -16.80
N ALA A 15 -42.78 10.54 -17.66
CA ALA A 15 -41.58 9.68 -17.67
C ALA A 15 -40.82 9.98 -16.38
N LEU A 16 -41.02 9.13 -15.38
CA LEU A 16 -40.12 9.01 -14.25
C LEU A 16 -38.78 8.47 -14.80
N ALA A 17 -37.88 9.36 -15.13
CA ALA A 17 -36.49 9.03 -15.30
C ALA A 17 -35.96 8.60 -13.93
N VAL A 18 -36.05 7.31 -13.63
CA VAL A 18 -35.25 6.69 -12.59
C VAL A 18 -33.82 6.80 -13.07
N SER A 19 -33.14 7.85 -12.63
CA SER A 19 -31.70 7.92 -12.70
C SER A 19 -31.17 6.82 -11.78
N CYS A 20 -31.04 5.59 -12.31
CA CYS A 20 -30.11 4.65 -11.74
C CYS A 20 -28.73 5.30 -11.89
N SER A 21 -28.26 5.97 -10.83
CA SER A 21 -26.84 6.10 -10.63
C SER A 21 -26.33 4.65 -10.60
N SER A 22 -25.72 4.20 -11.69
CA SER A 22 -24.94 2.98 -11.65
C SER A 22 -23.81 3.28 -10.68
N ASP A 23 -23.99 2.93 -9.40
CA ASP A 23 -22.89 2.83 -8.48
C ASP A 23 -21.93 1.85 -9.16
N LYS A 24 -20.78 2.36 -9.60
CA LYS A 24 -19.76 1.51 -10.18
C LYS A 24 -19.47 0.43 -9.14
N GLU A 25 -19.66 -0.82 -9.53
CA GLU A 25 -19.31 -1.94 -8.69
C GLU A 25 -17.84 -1.77 -8.28
N ILE A 26 -17.60 -1.74 -6.97
CA ILE A 26 -16.25 -1.60 -6.44
C ILE A 26 -15.56 -2.94 -6.68
N PRO A 27 -14.47 -3.00 -7.46
CA PRO A 27 -13.78 -4.26 -7.71
C PRO A 27 -13.15 -4.79 -6.42
N LEU A 28 -13.00 -6.10 -6.31
CA LEU A 28 -12.27 -6.73 -5.20
C LEU A 28 -10.82 -6.23 -5.13
N VAL A 29 -10.20 -6.05 -6.28
CA VAL A 29 -8.87 -5.47 -6.45
C VAL A 29 -8.86 -4.59 -7.68
N PHE A 30 -7.94 -3.67 -7.73
CA PHE A 30 -7.65 -2.90 -8.94
C PHE A 30 -6.61 -3.65 -9.80
N ASP A 31 -6.51 -3.28 -11.06
CA ASP A 31 -5.58 -3.85 -12.04
C ASP A 31 -4.28 -3.02 -12.17
N GLN A 32 -4.12 -2.04 -11.31
CA GLN A 32 -2.97 -1.15 -11.29
C GLN A 32 -2.50 -0.87 -9.85
N GLU A 33 -1.22 -0.56 -9.72
CA GLU A 33 -0.56 -0.31 -8.44
C GLU A 33 -1.20 0.85 -7.67
N ASN A 34 -1.54 1.95 -8.35
CA ASN A 34 -2.12 3.13 -7.74
C ASN A 34 -3.13 3.80 -8.68
N THR A 35 -4.42 3.75 -8.34
CA THR A 35 -5.49 4.39 -9.10
C THR A 35 -5.50 5.90 -8.95
N ALA A 36 -4.90 6.42 -7.88
CA ALA A 36 -4.96 7.83 -7.49
C ALA A 36 -3.75 8.66 -7.95
N SER A 37 -2.88 8.11 -8.81
CA SER A 37 -1.64 8.77 -9.28
C SER A 37 -1.86 10.08 -10.03
N SER A 38 -3.06 10.33 -10.56
CA SER A 38 -3.40 11.56 -11.28
C SER A 38 -3.79 12.74 -10.40
N TYR A 39 -4.03 12.52 -9.11
CA TYR A 39 -4.39 13.59 -8.19
C TYR A 39 -3.15 14.37 -7.74
N PRO A 40 -3.21 15.72 -7.73
CA PRO A 40 -2.11 16.52 -7.24
C PRO A 40 -1.91 16.32 -5.74
N ALA A 41 -0.65 16.39 -5.29
CA ALA A 41 -0.35 16.44 -3.87
C ALA A 41 -0.98 17.67 -3.21
N PRO A 42 -1.41 17.58 -1.95
CA PRO A 42 -1.87 18.75 -1.19
C PRO A 42 -0.69 19.68 -0.86
N ASP A 43 -0.99 20.84 -0.29
CA ASP A 43 0.04 21.71 0.26
C ASP A 43 0.84 20.96 1.34
N MET A 44 2.16 21.05 1.28
CA MET A 44 3.09 20.39 2.20
C MET A 44 3.90 21.46 2.98
N PRO A 45 3.31 22.05 4.04
CA PRO A 45 4.02 23.01 4.85
C PRO A 45 5.24 22.37 5.53
N GLY A 46 6.21 23.19 5.93
CA GLY A 46 7.35 22.70 6.69
C GLY A 46 6.93 22.08 8.03
N ILE A 47 7.72 21.13 8.56
CA ILE A 47 7.40 20.42 9.81
C ILE A 47 7.07 21.37 10.97
N ASN A 48 7.77 22.51 11.06
CA ASN A 48 7.54 23.51 12.10
C ASN A 48 6.28 24.36 11.89
N GLU A 49 5.65 24.25 10.71
CA GLU A 49 4.43 24.95 10.34
C GLU A 49 3.19 24.05 10.49
N LEU A 50 3.41 22.75 10.75
CA LEU A 50 2.32 21.81 10.96
C LEU A 50 1.54 22.14 12.24
N PRO A 51 0.20 22.06 12.20
CA PRO A 51 -0.62 22.30 13.39
C PRO A 51 -0.38 21.22 14.45
N VAL A 52 -0.44 21.63 15.72
CA VAL A 52 -0.50 20.67 16.84
C VAL A 52 -1.90 20.08 16.88
N VAL A 53 -2.00 18.76 16.67
CA VAL A 53 -3.28 18.03 16.70
C VAL A 53 -3.21 16.98 17.81
N GLU A 54 -3.97 17.20 18.89
CA GLU A 54 -3.95 16.33 20.07
C GLU A 54 -4.76 15.03 19.91
N THR A 55 -5.71 15.04 18.98
CA THR A 55 -6.58 13.89 18.70
C THR A 55 -6.15 13.14 17.46
N LEU A 56 -6.66 11.92 17.27
CA LEU A 56 -6.47 11.21 16.01
C LEU A 56 -7.10 12.01 14.86
N PRO A 57 -6.41 12.14 13.73
CA PRO A 57 -6.96 12.83 12.58
C PRO A 57 -8.16 12.08 12.00
N ASP A 58 -9.15 12.82 11.50
CA ASP A 58 -10.26 12.22 10.77
C ASP A 58 -9.78 11.78 9.36
N PRO A 59 -9.75 10.48 9.06
CA PRO A 59 -9.25 10.00 7.77
C PRO A 59 -10.09 10.46 6.58
N PHE A 60 -11.32 10.89 6.83
CA PHE A 60 -12.22 11.40 5.79
C PHE A 60 -12.15 12.92 5.59
N MET A 61 -11.39 13.63 6.42
CA MET A 61 -11.15 15.07 6.23
C MET A 61 -10.10 15.29 5.15
N PHE A 62 -10.42 16.07 4.11
CA PHE A 62 -9.40 16.48 3.13
C PHE A 62 -8.30 17.31 3.80
N SER A 63 -7.11 17.33 3.21
CA SER A 63 -5.94 18.01 3.76
C SER A 63 -6.13 19.53 3.91
N ASP A 64 -7.07 20.12 3.17
CA ASP A 64 -7.45 21.53 3.33
C ASP A 64 -8.19 21.83 4.65
N GLY A 65 -8.59 20.81 5.41
CA GLY A 65 -9.32 20.94 6.67
C GLY A 65 -10.75 21.50 6.55
N LYS A 66 -11.27 21.66 5.34
CA LYS A 66 -12.54 22.36 5.10
C LYS A 66 -13.69 21.42 4.69
N ARG A 67 -13.35 20.29 4.07
CA ARG A 67 -14.33 19.38 3.49
C ARG A 67 -14.06 17.96 3.91
N LYS A 68 -15.12 17.16 3.94
CA LYS A 68 -15.05 15.72 4.21
C LYS A 68 -15.42 14.89 2.98
N VAL A 69 -14.94 13.68 2.96
CA VAL A 69 -15.40 12.66 2.02
C VAL A 69 -16.83 12.25 2.40
N GLU A 70 -17.77 12.51 1.51
CA GLU A 70 -19.20 12.19 1.68
C GLU A 70 -19.63 11.02 0.81
N LYS A 71 -18.85 10.73 -0.26
CA LYS A 71 -19.15 9.69 -1.24
C LYS A 71 -17.88 8.88 -1.55
N TYR A 72 -18.04 7.61 -1.85
CA TYR A 72 -16.94 6.75 -2.22
C TYR A 72 -16.09 7.31 -3.38
N SER A 73 -16.71 7.94 -4.37
CA SER A 73 -16.00 8.57 -5.50
C SER A 73 -15.04 9.71 -5.11
N GLN A 74 -15.13 10.22 -3.88
CA GLN A 74 -14.22 11.24 -3.35
C GLN A 74 -13.05 10.61 -2.56
N TRP A 75 -13.18 9.33 -2.18
CA TRP A 75 -12.19 8.61 -1.39
C TRP A 75 -10.87 8.48 -2.12
N GLU A 76 -10.91 8.21 -3.43
CA GLU A 76 -9.71 8.08 -4.25
C GLU A 76 -8.79 9.32 -4.15
N ARG A 77 -9.39 10.52 -4.24
CA ARG A 77 -8.65 11.77 -4.03
C ARG A 77 -8.10 11.88 -2.60
N ARG A 78 -8.93 11.60 -1.58
CA ARG A 78 -8.47 11.69 -0.18
C ARG A 78 -7.34 10.69 0.11
N ARG A 79 -7.46 9.48 -0.43
CA ARG A 79 -6.39 8.48 -0.37
C ARG A 79 -5.09 9.02 -0.99
N ALA A 80 -5.16 9.67 -2.15
CA ALA A 80 -3.99 10.29 -2.78
C ALA A 80 -3.33 11.35 -1.89
N GLU A 81 -4.12 12.20 -1.24
CA GLU A 81 -3.62 13.20 -0.29
C GLU A 81 -2.89 12.53 0.90
N ILE A 82 -3.52 11.52 1.54
CA ILE A 82 -2.90 10.77 2.64
C ILE A 82 -1.59 10.12 2.20
N MET A 83 -1.58 9.48 1.03
CA MET A 83 -0.39 8.83 0.49
C MET A 83 0.75 9.83 0.23
N ALA A 84 0.41 11.01 -0.28
CA ALA A 84 1.39 12.08 -0.49
C ALA A 84 1.96 12.61 0.83
N GLU A 85 1.10 12.84 1.84
CA GLU A 85 1.50 13.28 3.18
C GLU A 85 2.41 12.26 3.87
N LEU A 86 2.04 10.98 3.87
CA LEU A 86 2.84 9.91 4.46
C LEU A 86 4.22 9.78 3.79
N GLN A 87 4.29 9.88 2.48
CA GLN A 87 5.57 9.87 1.76
C GLN A 87 6.41 11.12 2.07
N HIS A 88 5.77 12.28 2.11
CA HIS A 88 6.49 13.53 2.34
C HIS A 88 7.07 13.61 3.75
N TYR A 89 6.27 13.27 4.76
CA TYR A 89 6.65 13.50 6.15
C TYR A 89 7.24 12.28 6.86
N GLU A 90 6.88 11.05 6.48
CA GLU A 90 7.16 9.88 7.29
C GLU A 90 8.12 8.88 6.65
N ILE A 91 7.83 8.40 5.44
CA ILE A 91 8.59 7.26 4.88
C ILE A 91 9.51 7.58 3.70
N GLY A 92 9.38 8.77 3.13
CA GLY A 92 10.05 9.11 1.86
C GLY A 92 9.26 8.60 0.65
N TYR A 93 9.73 8.96 -0.54
CA TYR A 93 9.00 8.68 -1.77
C TYR A 93 9.32 7.29 -2.32
N LYS A 94 8.30 6.45 -2.48
CA LYS A 94 8.38 5.18 -3.20
C LYS A 94 8.69 5.47 -4.67
N PRO A 95 9.78 4.91 -5.24
CA PRO A 95 10.13 5.19 -6.62
C PRO A 95 9.09 4.67 -7.61
N GLU A 96 8.79 5.46 -8.62
CA GLU A 96 8.02 4.99 -9.77
C GLU A 96 8.93 4.16 -10.68
N THR A 97 8.42 3.03 -11.16
CA THR A 97 9.16 2.14 -12.07
C THR A 97 8.31 1.82 -13.29
N PRO A 98 8.71 2.31 -14.48
CA PRO A 98 8.00 1.96 -15.69
C PRO A 98 7.99 0.45 -15.93
N ARG A 99 6.85 -0.11 -16.33
CA ARG A 99 6.68 -1.55 -16.58
C ARG A 99 7.75 -2.16 -17.51
N LYS A 100 8.20 -1.41 -18.50
CA LYS A 100 9.28 -1.82 -19.41
C LYS A 100 10.63 -2.09 -18.76
N CYS A 101 10.83 -1.58 -17.53
CA CYS A 101 12.03 -1.80 -16.73
C CYS A 101 12.01 -3.12 -15.97
N VAL A 102 10.89 -3.83 -15.97
CA VAL A 102 10.69 -5.08 -15.24
C VAL A 102 10.67 -6.24 -16.23
N LYS A 103 11.46 -7.28 -15.93
CA LYS A 103 11.44 -8.58 -16.61
C LYS A 103 11.22 -9.66 -15.57
N ALA A 104 10.53 -10.73 -15.92
CA ALA A 104 10.32 -11.85 -15.02
C ALA A 104 10.34 -13.17 -15.76
N ARG A 105 10.67 -14.23 -15.03
CA ARG A 105 10.65 -15.63 -15.49
C ARG A 105 10.44 -16.56 -14.32
N MET A 106 9.88 -17.72 -14.59
CA MET A 106 9.87 -18.83 -13.64
C MET A 106 11.15 -19.68 -13.79
N SER A 107 11.66 -20.19 -12.68
CA SER A 107 12.72 -21.20 -12.63
C SER A 107 12.33 -22.25 -11.59
N GLY A 108 11.71 -23.33 -12.03
CA GLY A 108 10.99 -24.23 -11.12
C GLY A 108 9.92 -23.45 -10.35
N ASP A 109 9.91 -23.57 -9.04
CA ASP A 109 8.96 -22.86 -8.16
C ASP A 109 9.47 -21.47 -7.72
N THR A 110 10.47 -20.93 -8.39
CA THR A 110 11.03 -19.60 -8.08
C THR A 110 10.66 -18.60 -9.18
N LEU A 111 9.94 -17.55 -8.80
CA LEU A 111 9.75 -16.36 -9.61
C LEU A 111 11.00 -15.48 -9.48
N ILE A 112 11.63 -15.18 -10.60
CA ILE A 112 12.80 -14.30 -10.67
C ILE A 112 12.38 -13.02 -11.37
N VAL A 113 12.53 -11.88 -10.69
CA VAL A 113 12.15 -10.56 -11.20
C VAL A 113 13.38 -9.69 -11.28
N ASP A 114 13.74 -9.27 -12.48
CA ASP A 114 14.84 -8.37 -12.80
C ASP A 114 14.29 -6.95 -13.06
N VAL A 115 14.73 -5.99 -12.29
CA VAL A 115 14.36 -4.58 -12.46
C VAL A 115 15.60 -3.79 -12.87
N THR A 116 15.58 -3.20 -14.07
CA THR A 116 16.72 -2.44 -14.61
C THR A 116 16.37 -0.97 -14.74
N VAL A 117 17.05 -0.12 -13.96
CA VAL A 117 16.89 1.34 -13.97
C VAL A 117 18.29 1.97 -14.00
N ASN A 118 18.49 3.00 -14.81
CA ASN A 118 19.76 3.72 -14.93
C ASN A 118 20.98 2.83 -15.24
N GLY A 119 20.77 1.70 -15.91
CA GLY A 119 21.84 0.74 -16.23
C GLY A 119 22.19 -0.25 -15.13
N GLU A 120 21.63 -0.09 -13.93
CA GLU A 120 21.75 -1.02 -12.80
C GLU A 120 20.57 -1.99 -12.77
N THR A 121 20.80 -3.21 -12.30
CA THR A 121 19.77 -4.24 -12.17
C THR A 121 19.70 -4.76 -10.73
N LEU A 122 18.49 -4.81 -10.20
CA LEU A 122 18.17 -5.48 -8.95
C LEU A 122 17.32 -6.70 -9.28
N THR A 123 17.67 -7.86 -8.71
CA THR A 123 16.95 -9.12 -8.92
C THR A 123 16.29 -9.56 -7.61
N ILE A 124 15.02 -9.96 -7.70
CA ILE A 124 14.24 -10.51 -6.58
C ILE A 124 13.95 -11.98 -6.88
N HIS A 125 14.24 -12.87 -5.92
CA HIS A 125 14.01 -14.31 -6.01
C HIS A 125 12.91 -14.75 -5.05
N SER A 126 11.70 -14.92 -5.56
CA SER A 126 10.53 -15.28 -4.75
C SER A 126 10.16 -16.74 -4.94
N VAL A 127 10.36 -17.54 -3.91
CA VAL A 127 9.94 -18.96 -3.90
C VAL A 127 8.44 -19.04 -3.68
N ILE A 128 7.77 -19.82 -4.52
CA ILE A 128 6.34 -20.08 -4.42
C ILE A 128 6.14 -21.51 -3.91
N LYS A 129 5.49 -21.65 -2.77
CA LYS A 129 5.06 -22.95 -2.22
C LYS A 129 3.62 -23.19 -2.65
N TYR A 130 3.42 -24.12 -3.55
CA TYR A 130 2.10 -24.47 -4.04
C TYR A 130 1.40 -25.50 -3.15
N PRO A 131 0.06 -25.41 -2.99
CA PRO A 131 -0.73 -26.52 -2.50
C PRO A 131 -0.85 -27.60 -3.57
N GLU A 132 -1.52 -28.72 -3.26
CA GLU A 132 -1.84 -29.78 -4.24
C GLU A 132 -2.82 -29.27 -5.29
N GLY A 133 -2.65 -29.71 -6.55
CA GLY A 133 -3.52 -29.36 -7.67
C GLY A 133 -2.85 -28.49 -8.74
N ASP A 134 -3.63 -28.08 -9.71
CA ASP A 134 -3.14 -27.40 -10.92
C ASP A 134 -3.24 -25.86 -10.84
N GLY A 135 -4.08 -25.32 -9.95
CA GLY A 135 -4.34 -23.88 -9.86
C GLY A 135 -5.39 -23.37 -10.86
N PRO A 136 -5.54 -22.05 -11.08
CA PRO A 136 -4.80 -21.01 -10.37
C PRO A 136 -5.17 -20.94 -8.89
N PHE A 137 -4.18 -20.65 -8.04
CA PHE A 137 -4.35 -20.63 -6.59
C PHE A 137 -4.48 -19.20 -6.06
N PRO A 138 -5.39 -18.91 -5.12
CA PRO A 138 -5.25 -17.75 -4.27
C PRO A 138 -3.89 -17.81 -3.57
N ALA A 139 -3.27 -16.65 -3.33
CA ALA A 139 -1.94 -16.65 -2.77
C ALA A 139 -1.75 -15.60 -1.68
N ILE A 140 -0.78 -15.87 -0.79
CA ILE A 140 -0.33 -14.91 0.20
C ILE A 140 1.16 -14.61 0.02
N ILE A 141 1.51 -13.35 -0.10
CA ILE A 141 2.88 -12.86 -0.04
C ILE A 141 3.29 -12.82 1.43
N GLY A 142 4.22 -13.68 1.81
CA GLY A 142 4.80 -13.70 3.14
C GLY A 142 6.10 -12.90 3.18
N ILE A 143 6.22 -11.99 4.13
CA ILE A 143 7.42 -11.18 4.31
C ILE A 143 8.57 -12.06 4.83
N GLY A 144 9.67 -12.09 4.10
CA GLY A 144 10.75 -13.04 4.34
C GLY A 144 10.38 -14.44 3.86
N MET A 145 10.46 -15.44 4.75
CA MET A 145 10.22 -16.83 4.41
C MET A 145 8.87 -17.38 4.83
N GLY A 146 7.99 -16.55 5.40
CA GLY A 146 6.70 -17.00 5.90
C GLY A 146 5.67 -15.89 6.07
N ALA A 147 4.44 -16.26 6.37
CA ALA A 147 3.29 -15.36 6.51
C ALA A 147 3.04 -14.95 7.99
N GLY A 148 4.10 -14.79 8.78
CA GLY A 148 4.00 -14.45 10.20
C GLY A 148 3.45 -15.60 11.05
N SER A 149 2.54 -15.29 11.99
CA SER A 149 1.94 -16.25 12.93
C SER A 149 0.71 -16.97 12.38
N LEU A 150 0.41 -16.85 11.08
CA LEU A 150 -0.75 -17.53 10.50
C LEU A 150 -0.56 -19.06 10.52
N PRO A 151 -1.57 -19.83 10.98
CA PRO A 151 -1.46 -21.28 11.04
C PRO A 151 -1.28 -21.90 9.65
N GLN A 152 -0.25 -22.74 9.49
CA GLN A 152 0.06 -23.41 8.22
C GLN A 152 -1.11 -24.29 7.72
N GLN A 153 -1.91 -24.81 8.63
CA GLN A 153 -3.09 -25.61 8.31
C GLN A 153 -4.09 -24.87 7.40
N ILE A 154 -4.25 -23.55 7.58
CA ILE A 154 -5.16 -22.73 6.75
C ILE A 154 -4.76 -22.78 5.28
N PHE A 155 -3.45 -22.70 5.00
CA PHE A 155 -2.95 -22.70 3.62
C PHE A 155 -3.22 -24.03 2.92
N GLN A 156 -3.08 -25.14 3.64
CA GLN A 156 -3.36 -26.47 3.14
C GLN A 156 -4.86 -26.71 2.93
N GLU A 157 -5.69 -26.40 3.94
CA GLU A 157 -7.16 -26.62 3.89
C GLU A 157 -7.87 -25.74 2.87
N ARG A 158 -7.29 -24.59 2.53
CA ARG A 158 -7.88 -23.60 1.60
C ARG A 158 -7.18 -23.53 0.26
N ASN A 159 -6.22 -24.41 0.00
CA ASN A 159 -5.43 -24.42 -1.23
C ASN A 159 -4.82 -23.05 -1.55
N ILE A 160 -4.17 -22.42 -0.56
CA ILE A 160 -3.55 -21.10 -0.71
C ILE A 160 -2.05 -21.27 -0.96
N ALA A 161 -1.55 -20.77 -2.07
CA ALA A 161 -0.11 -20.72 -2.35
C ALA A 161 0.57 -19.65 -1.46
N MET A 162 1.82 -19.91 -1.07
CA MET A 162 2.62 -18.96 -0.30
C MET A 162 3.83 -18.50 -1.12
N ILE A 163 3.92 -17.19 -1.33
CA ILE A 163 4.98 -16.53 -2.09
C ILE A 163 5.90 -15.85 -1.07
N SER A 164 7.20 -16.17 -1.08
CA SER A 164 8.16 -15.48 -0.22
C SER A 164 8.53 -14.11 -0.80
N PHE A 165 8.64 -13.09 0.05
CA PHE A 165 9.23 -11.82 -0.33
C PHE A 165 10.57 -11.63 0.40
N PRO A 166 11.71 -11.85 -0.29
CA PRO A 166 13.04 -11.69 0.28
C PRO A 166 13.40 -10.20 0.37
N PHE A 167 12.85 -9.50 1.35
CA PHE A 167 13.00 -8.04 1.52
C PHE A 167 14.45 -7.57 1.55
N TRP A 168 15.38 -8.44 2.02
CA TRP A 168 16.82 -8.13 2.08
C TRP A 168 17.48 -8.00 0.70
N GLU A 169 16.89 -8.55 -0.37
CA GLU A 169 17.36 -8.33 -1.74
C GLU A 169 16.99 -6.93 -2.26
N VAL A 170 16.06 -6.27 -1.59
CA VAL A 170 15.62 -4.90 -1.89
C VAL A 170 16.28 -3.90 -0.96
N MET A 171 16.07 -4.05 0.33
CA MET A 171 16.65 -3.21 1.37
C MET A 171 16.86 -4.02 2.66
N GLN A 172 18.04 -3.86 3.27
CA GLN A 172 18.38 -4.47 4.55
C GLN A 172 18.33 -3.40 5.64
N HIS A 173 17.44 -3.53 6.60
CA HIS A 173 17.21 -2.53 7.65
C HIS A 173 18.39 -2.31 8.62
N THR A 174 19.49 -3.00 8.39
CA THR A 174 20.75 -2.88 9.15
C THR A 174 21.85 -2.17 8.38
N GLN A 175 21.65 -1.87 7.10
CA GLN A 175 22.64 -1.17 6.28
C GLN A 175 22.55 0.33 6.48
N LYS A 176 23.63 1.01 6.15
CA LYS A 176 23.63 2.47 6.08
C LYS A 176 22.74 2.93 4.93
N ARG A 177 22.08 4.04 5.16
CA ARG A 177 21.33 4.74 4.12
C ARG A 177 22.25 5.06 2.92
N GLY A 178 21.78 4.76 1.72
CA GLY A 178 22.56 4.89 0.50
C GLY A 178 23.37 3.66 0.10
N GLU A 179 23.55 2.69 1.00
CA GLU A 179 24.27 1.44 0.73
C GLU A 179 23.33 0.25 0.40
N GLU A 180 22.01 0.44 0.48
CA GLU A 180 21.01 -0.58 0.23
C GLU A 180 20.96 -0.99 -1.26
N PRO A 181 20.61 -2.23 -1.61
CA PRO A 181 20.52 -2.66 -3.00
C PRO A 181 19.66 -1.74 -3.87
N LEU A 182 18.52 -1.27 -3.35
CA LEU A 182 17.62 -0.36 -4.06
C LEU A 182 18.25 1.01 -4.35
N ASN A 183 19.15 1.49 -3.50
CA ASN A 183 19.80 2.78 -3.70
C ASN A 183 20.69 2.81 -4.95
N ARG A 184 21.16 1.65 -5.45
CA ARG A 184 21.91 1.58 -6.72
C ARG A 184 21.04 1.95 -7.92
N LEU A 185 19.74 1.59 -7.88
CA LEU A 185 18.80 1.93 -8.94
C LEU A 185 18.36 3.41 -8.85
N TYR A 186 18.28 3.93 -7.62
CA TYR A 186 17.77 5.28 -7.32
C TYR A 186 18.73 6.04 -6.41
N PRO A 187 19.95 6.39 -6.90
CA PRO A 187 21.00 7.01 -6.09
C PRO A 187 20.65 8.41 -5.58
N ASP A 188 19.69 9.07 -6.21
CA ASP A 188 19.25 10.42 -5.83
C ASP A 188 18.12 10.40 -4.78
N ASN A 189 17.57 9.22 -4.45
CA ASN A 189 16.48 9.08 -3.48
C ASN A 189 16.96 8.51 -2.13
N LEU A 190 17.95 9.16 -1.53
CA LEU A 190 18.59 8.70 -0.30
C LEU A 190 17.75 8.99 0.96
N GLU A 191 16.79 9.90 0.87
CA GLU A 191 15.88 10.19 1.99
C GLU A 191 14.85 9.08 2.23
N MET A 192 14.66 8.20 1.25
CA MET A 192 13.68 7.11 1.32
C MET A 192 14.00 6.16 2.47
N GLY A 193 13.01 5.93 3.33
CA GLY A 193 13.06 4.88 4.35
C GLY A 193 12.70 3.51 3.78
N ASN A 194 13.00 2.47 4.54
CA ASN A 194 12.70 1.10 4.14
C ASN A 194 11.19 0.87 3.92
N TYR A 195 10.29 1.59 4.62
CA TYR A 195 8.84 1.50 4.42
C TYR A 195 8.34 2.14 3.12
N ALA A 196 9.19 2.80 2.35
CA ALA A 196 8.92 3.12 0.96
C ALA A 196 9.59 2.11 -0.01
N GLY A 197 10.78 1.62 0.34
CA GLY A 197 11.52 0.69 -0.50
C GLY A 197 10.97 -0.73 -0.51
N TRP A 198 10.51 -1.27 0.62
CA TRP A 198 9.92 -2.61 0.68
C TRP A 198 8.58 -2.73 -0.07
N PRO A 199 7.62 -1.79 0.05
CA PRO A 199 6.44 -1.76 -0.82
C PRO A 199 6.79 -1.66 -2.30
N TRP A 200 7.85 -0.94 -2.65
CA TRP A 200 8.37 -0.94 -4.01
C TRP A 200 8.73 -2.36 -4.48
N GLY A 201 9.48 -3.10 -3.66
CA GLY A 201 9.88 -4.47 -3.97
C GLY A 201 8.68 -5.41 -4.12
N VAL A 202 7.68 -5.30 -3.24
CA VAL A 202 6.43 -6.07 -3.33
C VAL A 202 5.68 -5.75 -4.64
N SER A 203 5.59 -4.49 -5.01
CA SER A 203 4.97 -4.10 -6.28
C SER A 203 5.72 -4.68 -7.49
N ARG A 204 7.05 -4.74 -7.45
CA ARG A 204 7.84 -5.37 -8.52
C ARG A 204 7.66 -6.89 -8.56
N LEU A 205 7.48 -7.53 -7.40
CA LEU A 205 7.11 -8.94 -7.34
C LEU A 205 5.76 -9.18 -8.01
N ILE A 206 4.73 -8.35 -7.73
CA ILE A 206 3.42 -8.45 -8.37
C ILE A 206 3.52 -8.20 -9.88
N ASP A 207 4.32 -7.22 -10.32
CA ASP A 207 4.62 -7.04 -11.74
C ASP A 207 5.20 -8.31 -12.37
N GLY A 208 6.08 -9.00 -11.66
CA GLY A 208 6.66 -10.26 -12.09
C GLY A 208 5.61 -11.35 -12.28
N LEU A 209 4.69 -11.49 -11.32
CA LEU A 209 3.57 -12.44 -11.41
C LEU A 209 2.68 -12.15 -12.63
N GLU A 210 2.39 -10.88 -12.90
CA GLU A 210 1.61 -10.47 -14.07
C GLU A 210 2.34 -10.73 -15.38
N ILE A 211 3.69 -10.60 -15.41
CA ILE A 211 4.50 -10.84 -16.62
C ILE A 211 4.53 -12.33 -16.97
N VAL A 212 4.74 -13.20 -15.98
CA VAL A 212 4.76 -14.65 -16.21
C VAL A 212 3.35 -15.24 -16.38
N GLY A 213 2.33 -14.54 -15.91
CA GLY A 213 0.92 -14.90 -16.11
C GLY A 213 0.59 -16.31 -15.61
N GLU A 214 -0.02 -17.13 -16.47
CA GLU A 214 -0.47 -18.49 -16.15
C GLU A 214 0.65 -19.43 -15.68
N GLU A 215 1.91 -19.17 -16.07
CA GLU A 215 3.06 -19.97 -15.65
C GLU A 215 3.23 -19.95 -14.12
N SER A 216 2.84 -18.85 -13.45
CA SER A 216 2.87 -18.75 -11.99
C SER A 216 1.79 -19.60 -11.29
N ARG A 217 0.75 -20.01 -11.97
CA ARG A 217 -0.44 -20.67 -11.41
C ARG A 217 -1.10 -19.91 -10.26
N ILE A 218 -0.96 -18.59 -10.20
CA ILE A 218 -1.50 -17.72 -9.15
C ILE A 218 -2.72 -16.96 -9.66
N ASP A 219 -3.78 -16.95 -8.85
CA ASP A 219 -4.94 -16.09 -9.05
C ASP A 219 -4.66 -14.68 -8.50
N LEU A 220 -4.29 -13.77 -9.39
CA LEU A 220 -3.92 -12.39 -9.03
C LEU A 220 -5.08 -11.58 -8.45
N LYS A 221 -6.34 -12.03 -8.62
CA LYS A 221 -7.49 -11.36 -8.01
C LYS A 221 -7.66 -11.71 -6.53
N HIS A 222 -7.00 -12.77 -6.07
CA HIS A 222 -7.04 -13.24 -4.69
C HIS A 222 -5.63 -13.27 -4.08
N LEU A 223 -4.93 -12.12 -4.20
CA LEU A 223 -3.59 -11.95 -3.66
C LEU A 223 -3.65 -11.26 -2.29
N ALA A 224 -3.08 -11.89 -1.28
CA ALA A 224 -2.94 -11.34 0.06
C ALA A 224 -1.48 -11.04 0.39
N ILE A 225 -1.25 -10.22 1.41
CA ILE A 225 0.07 -10.00 2.01
C ILE A 225 0.00 -10.11 3.53
N SER A 226 1.02 -10.70 4.15
CA SER A 226 1.09 -10.83 5.60
C SER A 226 2.51 -10.84 6.15
N GLY A 227 2.64 -10.37 7.39
CA GLY A 227 3.85 -10.40 8.20
C GLY A 227 3.54 -10.08 9.65
N CYS A 228 4.49 -10.32 10.55
CA CYS A 228 4.35 -10.06 11.98
C CYS A 228 5.42 -9.06 12.45
N SER A 229 5.07 -8.18 13.40
CA SER A 229 5.94 -7.15 13.97
C SER A 229 6.44 -6.18 12.87
N PHE A 230 7.75 -5.98 12.70
CA PHE A 230 8.27 -5.13 11.62
C PHE A 230 7.83 -5.60 10.23
N ALA A 231 7.71 -6.91 10.04
CA ALA A 231 7.13 -7.48 8.82
C ALA A 231 5.61 -7.21 8.71
N GLY A 232 4.92 -7.05 9.84
CA GLY A 232 3.53 -6.59 9.89
C GLY A 232 3.39 -5.14 9.42
N LYS A 233 4.30 -4.25 9.84
CA LYS A 233 4.39 -2.88 9.31
C LYS A 233 4.63 -2.91 7.79
N MET A 234 5.57 -3.74 7.33
CA MET A 234 5.90 -3.91 5.92
C MET A 234 4.70 -4.37 5.08
N ALA A 235 3.92 -5.34 5.61
CA ALA A 235 2.69 -5.79 4.98
C ALA A 235 1.65 -4.67 4.89
N LEU A 236 1.47 -3.90 5.99
CA LEU A 236 0.54 -2.77 6.04
C LEU A 236 0.89 -1.70 5.00
N TRP A 237 2.15 -1.27 4.95
CA TRP A 237 2.62 -0.30 3.97
C TRP A 237 2.48 -0.81 2.53
N SER A 238 2.81 -2.09 2.30
CA SER A 238 2.67 -2.68 0.95
C SER A 238 1.22 -2.70 0.48
N GLY A 239 0.28 -3.12 1.34
CA GLY A 239 -1.15 -3.12 1.00
C GLY A 239 -1.73 -1.72 0.85
N ALA A 240 -1.18 -0.71 1.55
CA ALA A 240 -1.58 0.68 1.36
C ALA A 240 -1.10 1.26 0.02
N PHE A 241 0.09 0.83 -0.46
CA PHE A 241 0.75 1.39 -1.64
C PHE A 241 0.57 0.56 -2.92
N ASP A 242 -0.14 -0.58 -2.87
CA ASP A 242 -0.44 -1.39 -4.05
C ASP A 242 -1.87 -1.92 -4.00
N GLU A 243 -2.74 -1.33 -4.81
CA GLU A 243 -4.17 -1.64 -4.85
C GLU A 243 -4.50 -2.97 -5.55
N ARG A 244 -3.49 -3.69 -6.07
CA ARG A 244 -3.63 -5.05 -6.59
C ARG A 244 -3.65 -6.10 -5.47
N ILE A 245 -3.37 -5.69 -4.22
CA ILE A 245 -3.43 -6.56 -3.04
C ILE A 245 -4.86 -6.56 -2.48
N ALA A 246 -5.55 -7.71 -2.57
CA ALA A 246 -6.94 -7.86 -2.14
C ALA A 246 -7.09 -7.88 -0.61
N LEU A 247 -6.10 -8.40 0.11
CA LEU A 247 -6.16 -8.57 1.57
C LEU A 247 -4.81 -8.31 2.22
N THR A 248 -4.80 -7.41 3.18
CA THR A 248 -3.62 -7.13 4.01
C THR A 248 -3.83 -7.62 5.43
N ILE A 249 -2.94 -8.51 5.90
CA ILE A 249 -2.96 -9.06 7.26
C ILE A 249 -1.71 -8.58 7.99
N ALA A 250 -1.80 -7.40 8.58
CA ALA A 250 -0.73 -6.82 9.38
C ALA A 250 -0.81 -7.32 10.82
N GLN A 251 0.04 -8.30 11.18
CA GLN A 251 0.04 -8.89 12.51
C GLN A 251 0.93 -8.06 13.43
N GLU A 252 0.37 -7.54 14.51
CA GLU A 252 1.06 -6.79 15.56
C GLU A 252 2.06 -5.73 15.02
N PRO A 253 1.63 -4.84 14.11
CA PRO A 253 2.55 -3.95 13.42
C PRO A 253 3.13 -2.83 14.32
N GLY A 254 2.61 -2.63 15.53
CA GLY A 254 3.14 -1.67 16.50
C GLY A 254 3.15 -0.22 16.05
N GLY A 255 4.02 0.59 16.65
CA GLY A 255 4.21 2.00 16.33
C GLY A 255 4.81 2.21 14.93
N GLY A 256 4.36 3.21 14.18
CA GLY A 256 4.69 3.35 12.76
C GLY A 256 4.02 2.34 11.84
N GLY A 257 3.10 1.55 12.41
CA GLY A 257 2.19 0.65 11.72
C GLY A 257 0.75 1.01 12.06
N ALA A 258 0.04 0.15 12.82
CA ALA A 258 -1.35 0.40 13.19
C ALA A 258 -1.50 1.21 14.49
N ALA A 259 -0.50 1.23 15.38
CA ALA A 259 -0.54 2.01 16.60
C ALA A 259 -0.15 3.47 16.34
N ALA A 260 -1.03 4.38 16.69
CA ALA A 260 -0.76 5.81 16.59
C ALA A 260 0.18 6.25 17.72
N TRP A 261 1.38 6.70 17.40
CA TRP A 261 2.36 7.16 18.40
C TRP A 261 1.81 8.23 19.34
N ARG A 262 1.06 9.16 18.82
CA ARG A 262 0.42 10.29 19.53
C ARG A 262 -0.44 9.87 20.74
N VAL A 263 -1.06 8.68 20.69
CA VAL A 263 -1.87 8.14 21.78
C VAL A 263 -1.19 6.97 22.49
N SER A 264 -0.29 6.27 21.85
CA SER A 264 0.39 5.11 22.45
C SER A 264 1.38 5.51 23.53
N GLU A 265 1.96 6.71 23.46
CA GLU A 265 2.87 7.24 24.49
C GLU A 265 2.21 7.31 25.89
N THR A 266 0.91 7.54 25.95
CA THR A 266 0.15 7.60 27.21
C THR A 266 -0.03 6.23 27.88
N LEU A 267 0.22 5.15 27.17
CA LEU A 267 0.03 3.77 27.66
C LEU A 267 1.28 3.16 28.30
N GLY A 268 2.38 3.91 28.40
CA GLY A 268 3.63 3.42 28.97
C GLY A 268 4.48 2.65 27.97
N HIS A 269 4.93 1.43 28.29
CA HIS A 269 5.91 0.63 27.56
C HIS A 269 5.50 0.20 26.13
N VAL A 270 5.16 1.16 25.28
CA VAL A 270 4.86 0.93 23.86
C VAL A 270 6.00 1.44 22.99
N GLU A 271 6.06 0.95 21.76
CA GLU A 271 7.00 1.46 20.76
C GLU A 271 6.74 2.95 20.51
N THR A 272 7.78 3.76 20.64
CA THR A 272 7.75 5.21 20.38
C THR A 272 8.60 5.55 19.16
N LEU A 273 8.45 6.75 18.62
CA LEU A 273 9.26 7.20 17.49
C LEU A 273 10.77 7.19 17.83
N GLY A 274 11.15 7.55 19.04
CA GLY A 274 12.54 7.53 19.50
C GLY A 274 13.11 6.12 19.77
N ASN A 275 12.26 5.10 19.88
CA ASN A 275 12.65 3.72 20.16
C ASN A 275 12.43 2.77 18.97
N THR A 276 12.14 3.32 17.80
CA THR A 276 11.99 2.53 16.57
C THR A 276 13.25 2.65 15.70
N ASN A 277 13.38 1.78 14.68
CA ASN A 277 14.50 1.85 13.78
C ASN A 277 14.33 3.04 12.80
N PHE A 278 15.16 4.05 12.93
CA PHE A 278 15.09 5.26 12.10
C PHE A 278 15.30 5.01 10.60
N ALA A 279 16.01 3.93 10.22
CA ALA A 279 16.21 3.57 8.82
C ALA A 279 14.91 3.20 8.10
N TRP A 280 13.88 2.83 8.85
CA TRP A 280 12.57 2.51 8.29
C TRP A 280 11.83 3.73 7.74
N PHE A 281 12.14 4.91 8.27
CA PHE A 281 11.47 6.17 7.98
C PHE A 281 12.33 7.10 7.12
N LYS A 282 11.70 8.14 6.60
CA LYS A 282 12.38 9.18 5.83
C LYS A 282 13.50 9.82 6.66
N GLU A 283 14.66 10.00 6.07
CA GLU A 283 15.70 10.80 6.69
C GLU A 283 15.29 12.27 6.68
N SER A 284 15.03 12.80 7.86
CA SER A 284 14.78 14.21 8.06
C SER A 284 15.49 14.68 9.32
N LYS A 285 15.90 15.95 9.33
CA LYS A 285 16.46 16.59 10.55
C LYS A 285 15.48 16.50 11.71
N ALA A 286 14.18 16.47 11.45
CA ALA A 286 13.16 16.36 12.48
C ALA A 286 13.11 14.95 13.13
N VAL A 287 13.34 13.88 12.37
CA VAL A 287 13.48 12.52 12.94
C VAL A 287 14.74 12.45 13.77
N GLN A 288 15.89 12.95 13.28
CA GLN A 288 17.15 12.98 14.02
C GLN A 288 17.06 13.82 15.30
N GLN A 289 16.39 14.98 15.26
CA GLN A 289 16.22 15.84 16.45
C GLN A 289 15.33 15.18 17.51
N ARG A 290 14.31 14.41 17.10
CA ARG A 290 13.44 13.69 18.05
C ARG A 290 14.12 12.50 18.69
N GLU A 291 15.07 11.87 18.03
CA GLU A 291 15.92 10.84 18.64
C GLU A 291 16.83 11.38 19.74
N CYS A 292 17.25 12.65 19.64
CA CYS A 292 18.09 13.32 20.63
C CYS A 292 17.29 13.90 21.81
N GLU A 293 15.98 14.11 21.66
CA GLU A 293 15.11 14.71 22.71
C GLU A 293 13.84 13.84 22.94
N PRO A 294 13.98 12.65 23.54
CA PRO A 294 12.86 11.70 23.65
C PRO A 294 11.68 12.16 24.51
N SER A 295 11.78 13.27 25.24
CA SER A 295 10.83 13.61 26.29
C SER A 295 9.90 14.79 26.02
N SER A 296 10.07 15.54 24.93
CA SER A 296 9.38 16.83 24.80
C SER A 296 8.36 16.95 23.68
N TYR A 297 8.28 15.96 22.77
CA TYR A 297 7.34 16.07 21.64
C TYR A 297 6.64 14.74 21.39
N GLY A 298 5.36 14.71 21.69
CA GLY A 298 4.47 13.73 21.07
C GLY A 298 4.55 13.86 19.55
N PRO A 299 4.31 12.79 18.78
CA PRO A 299 4.33 12.83 17.32
C PRO A 299 3.32 13.83 16.76
N PRO A 300 3.58 14.42 15.59
CA PRO A 300 2.66 15.31 14.92
C PRO A 300 1.32 14.68 14.61
#